data_09dda3034e9a5923cd34727396d13e13
#
_entry.id   09dda3034e9a5923cd34727396d13e13
#
_cell.length_a   1.000
_cell.length_b   1.000
_cell.length_c   1.000
_cell.angle_alpha   90.00
_cell.angle_beta   90.00
_cell.angle_gamma   90.00
#
_symmetry.space_group_name_H-M   'P 1'
#
loop_
_entity.id
_entity.type
_entity.pdbx_description
1 polymer ?
#
loop_
_entity_poly.entity_id
_entity_poly.type
_entity_poly.pdbx_seq_one_letter_code
_entity_poly.pdbx_strand_id
1 'polypeptide(L)'
;TRLVGSEMCIRDRATIDVEGTVKPEERAPHGFEIRLDKIKVLSEPAAPMPLAISKWKLNTSLEANLNNRAIALRNVRERAKFRIQEGVVRGFRDFLYSQGFTEIHTPKIGAKSAEGGANLFRLEYFHRPAVLQQSPQFYKQMMVGVFDRVFETAPVFRAEKHNTKRHLNEYTSLDFEMGYIDGFEDIMAMETGFLQYMIALLKKDYAEELRLLGVTLPNVDKIPTVRFCLLYTSPSP
;
A
#
# COMPACT_ATOMS: atom_id res chain seq x y z
N THR A 1 -25.02 4.15 -13.98
CA THR A 1 -26.29 3.72 -14.57
C THR A 1 -27.41 4.47 -13.86
N ARG A 2 -28.22 5.23 -14.60
CA ARG A 2 -29.32 6.00 -14.04
C ARG A 2 -30.57 5.11 -14.10
N LEU A 3 -31.04 4.69 -12.93
CA LEU A 3 -32.32 4.02 -12.81
C LEU A 3 -33.44 5.07 -12.93
N VAL A 4 -34.38 4.86 -13.82
CA VAL A 4 -35.54 5.72 -14.04
C VAL A 4 -36.79 4.88 -13.87
N GLY A 5 -37.70 5.30 -12.98
CA GLY A 5 -38.98 4.64 -12.76
C GLY A 5 -39.28 4.33 -11.30
N SER A 6 -40.26 3.43 -11.05
CA SER A 6 -40.76 3.04 -9.72
C SER A 6 -39.71 2.45 -8.77
N GLU A 7 -38.50 2.26 -9.25
CA GLU A 7 -37.36 1.67 -8.52
C GLU A 7 -36.47 2.71 -7.82
N MET A 8 -36.83 3.99 -7.87
CA MET A 8 -36.18 5.08 -7.12
C MET A 8 -36.24 4.91 -5.59
N CYS A 9 -36.97 3.93 -5.10
CA CYS A 9 -37.10 3.62 -3.68
C CYS A 9 -36.01 2.68 -3.12
N ILE A 10 -35.11 2.17 -3.98
CA ILE A 10 -33.96 1.37 -3.51
C ILE A 10 -33.02 2.30 -2.76
N ARG A 11 -32.77 2.00 -1.48
CA ARG A 11 -31.90 2.81 -0.63
C ARG A 11 -30.48 2.84 -1.20
N ASP A 12 -29.81 3.99 -1.09
CA ASP A 12 -28.42 4.15 -1.49
C ASP A 12 -27.56 3.06 -0.83
N ARG A 13 -26.81 2.34 -1.66
CA ARG A 13 -25.95 1.22 -1.26
C ARG A 13 -26.65 -0.11 -0.92
N ALA A 14 -27.89 -0.29 -1.29
CA ALA A 14 -28.46 -1.62 -1.35
C ALA A 14 -27.62 -2.50 -2.30
N THR A 15 -27.48 -3.78 -1.95
CA THR A 15 -26.93 -4.79 -2.85
C THR A 15 -28.09 -5.35 -3.67
N ILE A 16 -27.96 -5.29 -4.98
CA ILE A 16 -29.00 -5.74 -5.90
C ILE A 16 -28.44 -6.75 -6.89
N ASP A 17 -29.27 -7.69 -7.28
CA ASP A 17 -29.08 -8.59 -8.41
C ASP A 17 -29.95 -8.09 -9.57
N VAL A 18 -29.39 -7.99 -10.77
CA VAL A 18 -30.07 -7.44 -11.92
C VAL A 18 -29.95 -8.36 -13.13
N GLU A 19 -31.07 -8.57 -13.80
CA GLU A 19 -31.15 -9.24 -15.09
C GLU A 19 -31.48 -8.17 -16.15
N GLY A 20 -30.78 -8.20 -17.29
CA GLY A 20 -31.02 -7.21 -18.32
C GLY A 20 -30.25 -7.46 -19.60
N THR A 21 -30.56 -6.66 -20.61
CA THR A 21 -29.96 -6.75 -21.95
C THR A 21 -28.94 -5.63 -22.12
N VAL A 22 -27.72 -5.98 -22.54
CA VAL A 22 -26.66 -5.02 -22.86
C VAL A 22 -26.98 -4.34 -24.19
N LYS A 23 -26.96 -3.01 -24.21
CA LYS A 23 -27.14 -2.20 -25.42
C LYS A 23 -25.95 -1.28 -25.64
N PRO A 24 -25.49 -1.09 -26.88
CA PRO A 24 -24.50 -0.05 -27.22
C PRO A 24 -25.08 1.33 -26.90
N GLU A 25 -24.30 2.17 -26.21
CA GLU A 25 -24.64 3.56 -25.91
C GLU A 25 -23.37 4.39 -25.81
N GLU A 26 -23.14 5.24 -26.79
CA GLU A 26 -21.92 6.06 -26.90
C GLU A 26 -21.70 7.02 -25.72
N ARG A 27 -22.79 7.45 -25.08
CA ARG A 27 -22.72 8.36 -23.91
C ARG A 27 -22.41 7.63 -22.61
N ALA A 28 -22.47 6.31 -22.61
CA ALA A 28 -22.16 5.51 -21.42
C ALA A 28 -20.64 5.43 -21.22
N PRO A 29 -20.14 5.41 -19.96
CA PRO A 29 -18.70 5.41 -19.65
C PRO A 29 -17.87 4.30 -20.30
N HIS A 30 -18.51 3.20 -20.69
CA HIS A 30 -17.86 2.05 -21.33
C HIS A 30 -18.43 1.74 -22.74
N GLY A 31 -19.18 2.69 -23.33
CA GLY A 31 -19.80 2.52 -24.63
C GLY A 31 -21.04 1.61 -24.65
N PHE A 32 -21.54 1.21 -23.51
CA PHE A 32 -22.77 0.43 -23.39
C PHE A 32 -23.54 0.73 -22.12
N GLU A 33 -24.83 0.44 -22.12
CA GLU A 33 -25.72 0.47 -20.96
C GLU A 33 -26.45 -0.87 -20.81
N ILE A 34 -26.99 -1.14 -19.64
CA ILE A 34 -27.82 -2.32 -19.36
C ILE A 34 -29.27 -1.85 -19.24
N ARG A 35 -30.11 -2.31 -20.16
CA ARG A 35 -31.56 -2.20 -20.01
C ARG A 35 -32.03 -3.25 -19.03
N LEU A 36 -32.55 -2.82 -17.90
CA LEU A 36 -32.99 -3.71 -16.83
C LEU A 36 -34.32 -4.34 -17.18
N ASP A 37 -34.40 -5.66 -17.04
CA ASP A 37 -35.62 -6.45 -17.17
C ASP A 37 -36.14 -6.89 -15.80
N LYS A 38 -35.23 -7.14 -14.82
CA LYS A 38 -35.57 -7.55 -13.47
C LYS A 38 -34.54 -7.04 -12.46
N ILE A 39 -35.02 -6.65 -11.28
CA ILE A 39 -34.21 -6.26 -10.14
C ILE A 39 -34.66 -7.05 -8.91
N LYS A 40 -33.67 -7.60 -8.20
CA LYS A 40 -33.88 -8.23 -6.90
C LYS A 40 -32.98 -7.55 -5.87
N VAL A 41 -33.56 -7.02 -4.81
CA VAL A 41 -32.81 -6.47 -3.69
C VAL A 41 -32.31 -7.64 -2.82
N LEU A 42 -31.00 -7.77 -2.68
CA LEU A 42 -30.36 -8.82 -1.87
C LEU A 42 -30.13 -8.34 -0.43
N SER A 43 -29.80 -7.07 -0.25
CA SER A 43 -29.56 -6.47 1.06
C SER A 43 -29.79 -4.96 1.02
N GLU A 44 -30.44 -4.43 2.04
CA GLU A 44 -30.61 -3.00 2.24
C GLU A 44 -29.81 -2.52 3.46
N PRO A 45 -29.28 -1.29 3.44
CA PRO A 45 -28.65 -0.72 4.63
C PRO A 45 -29.72 -0.44 5.70
N ALA A 46 -29.42 -0.80 6.95
CA ALA A 46 -30.33 -0.61 8.09
C ALA A 46 -30.55 0.89 8.43
N ALA A 47 -29.63 1.77 8.03
CA ALA A 47 -29.68 3.19 8.27
C ALA A 47 -29.09 3.96 7.06
N PRO A 48 -29.38 5.28 6.94
CA PRO A 48 -28.74 6.13 5.92
C PRO A 48 -27.22 6.08 6.04
N MET A 49 -26.54 6.13 4.88
CA MET A 49 -25.08 6.11 4.84
C MET A 49 -24.51 7.39 5.48
N PRO A 50 -23.56 7.28 6.42
CA PRO A 50 -22.95 8.42 7.09
C PRO A 50 -22.07 9.25 6.16
N LEU A 51 -21.62 8.66 5.03
CA LEU A 51 -20.74 9.32 4.05
C LEU A 51 -21.25 9.10 2.63
N ALA A 52 -21.25 10.18 1.83
CA ALA A 52 -21.57 10.11 0.40
C ALA A 52 -20.38 9.57 -0.41
N ILE A 53 -20.21 8.25 -0.44
CA ILE A 53 -19.07 7.56 -1.05
C ILE A 53 -19.11 7.45 -2.58
N SER A 54 -20.22 7.79 -3.22
CA SER A 54 -20.39 7.79 -4.68
C SER A 54 -19.66 8.94 -5.38
N LYS A 55 -19.30 9.99 -4.66
CA LYS A 55 -18.53 11.11 -5.21
C LYS A 55 -17.11 10.67 -5.54
N TRP A 56 -16.55 11.28 -6.60
CA TRP A 56 -15.16 11.06 -7.02
C TRP A 56 -14.16 11.20 -5.86
N LYS A 57 -14.32 12.23 -5.03
CA LYS A 57 -13.51 12.49 -3.85
C LYS A 57 -14.43 12.61 -2.64
N LEU A 58 -14.07 11.94 -1.55
CA LEU A 58 -14.73 12.14 -0.27
C LEU A 58 -14.49 13.58 0.22
N ASN A 59 -15.57 14.32 0.41
CA ASN A 59 -15.51 15.65 1.01
C ASN A 59 -15.87 15.54 2.50
N THR A 60 -14.96 14.99 3.27
CA THR A 60 -15.13 14.74 4.70
C THR A 60 -13.86 15.14 5.46
N SER A 61 -13.98 15.43 6.75
CA SER A 61 -12.81 15.58 7.63
C SER A 61 -12.04 14.24 7.73
N LEU A 62 -10.77 14.31 8.10
CA LEU A 62 -9.97 13.11 8.35
C LEU A 62 -10.61 12.26 9.46
N GLU A 63 -11.09 12.90 10.53
CA GLU A 63 -11.77 12.24 11.65
C GLU A 63 -13.02 11.48 11.18
N ALA A 64 -13.91 12.12 10.41
CA ALA A 64 -15.10 11.47 9.87
C ALA A 64 -14.76 10.29 8.95
N ASN A 65 -13.69 10.42 8.14
CA ASN A 65 -13.18 9.34 7.30
C ASN A 65 -12.69 8.16 8.15
N LEU A 66 -11.91 8.42 9.20
CA LEU A 66 -11.35 7.38 10.06
C LEU A 66 -12.44 6.70 10.92
N ASN A 67 -13.35 7.46 11.50
CA ASN A 67 -14.47 6.93 12.31
C ASN A 67 -15.45 6.07 11.49
N ASN A 68 -15.54 6.33 10.17
CA ASN A 68 -16.38 5.55 9.26
C ASN A 68 -15.53 4.77 8.24
N ARG A 69 -14.37 4.26 8.64
CA ARG A 69 -13.35 3.72 7.74
C ARG A 69 -13.86 2.62 6.82
N ALA A 70 -14.64 1.68 7.33
CA ALA A 70 -15.21 0.57 6.55
C ALA A 70 -16.11 1.06 5.39
N ILE A 71 -16.78 2.20 5.58
CA ILE A 71 -17.63 2.81 4.56
C ILE A 71 -16.79 3.70 3.64
N ALA A 72 -15.90 4.53 4.21
CA ALA A 72 -15.04 5.42 3.44
C ALA A 72 -14.19 4.66 2.41
N LEU A 73 -13.67 3.49 2.75
CA LEU A 73 -12.87 2.64 1.87
C LEU A 73 -13.65 2.05 0.67
N ARG A 74 -14.98 2.12 0.68
CA ARG A 74 -15.81 1.74 -0.48
C ARG A 74 -15.77 2.80 -1.59
N ASN A 75 -15.31 4.01 -1.30
CA ASN A 75 -15.04 5.00 -2.34
C ASN A 75 -13.90 4.53 -3.24
N VAL A 76 -14.07 4.65 -4.55
CA VAL A 76 -13.11 4.12 -5.55
C VAL A 76 -11.70 4.70 -5.39
N ARG A 77 -11.60 6.01 -5.07
CA ARG A 77 -10.32 6.69 -4.89
C ARG A 77 -9.63 6.31 -3.57
N GLU A 78 -10.40 6.14 -2.49
CA GLU A 78 -9.84 5.65 -1.22
C GLU A 78 -9.33 4.22 -1.36
N ARG A 79 -10.06 3.35 -2.04
CA ARG A 79 -9.66 1.97 -2.34
C ARG A 79 -8.42 1.90 -3.23
N ALA A 80 -8.31 2.79 -4.21
CA ALA A 80 -7.18 2.82 -5.13
C ALA A 80 -5.82 2.97 -4.41
N LYS A 81 -5.76 3.69 -3.27
CA LYS A 81 -4.54 3.82 -2.45
C LYS A 81 -4.01 2.46 -1.99
N PHE A 82 -4.90 1.58 -1.53
CA PHE A 82 -4.54 0.25 -1.06
C PHE A 82 -4.17 -0.69 -2.21
N ARG A 83 -4.78 -0.49 -3.39
CA ARG A 83 -4.38 -1.23 -4.59
C ARG A 83 -2.97 -0.85 -5.03
N ILE A 84 -2.60 0.43 -4.96
CA ILE A 84 -1.21 0.85 -5.22
C ILE A 84 -0.26 0.27 -4.15
N GLN A 85 -0.63 0.27 -2.88
CA GLN A 85 0.17 -0.35 -1.82
C GLN A 85 0.39 -1.85 -2.09
N GLU A 86 -0.65 -2.59 -2.49
CA GLU A 86 -0.53 -3.98 -2.93
C GLU A 86 0.45 -4.11 -4.09
N GLY A 87 0.35 -3.24 -5.11
CA GLY A 87 1.24 -3.25 -6.27
C GLY A 87 2.71 -3.02 -5.90
N VAL A 88 2.97 -2.12 -4.95
CA VAL A 88 4.33 -1.86 -4.43
C VAL A 88 4.89 -3.12 -3.75
N VAL A 89 4.12 -3.74 -2.86
CA VAL A 89 4.54 -4.97 -2.15
C VAL A 89 4.73 -6.13 -3.12
N ARG A 90 3.81 -6.29 -4.07
CA ARG A 90 3.93 -7.32 -5.12
C ARG A 90 5.19 -7.09 -5.95
N GLY A 91 5.45 -5.86 -6.40
CA GLY A 91 6.64 -5.54 -7.18
C GLY A 91 7.93 -5.84 -6.43
N PHE A 92 7.98 -5.59 -5.13
CA PHE A 92 9.12 -5.93 -4.28
C PHE A 92 9.34 -7.45 -4.21
N ARG A 93 8.30 -8.21 -3.93
CA ARG A 93 8.37 -9.68 -3.86
C ARG A 93 8.74 -10.30 -5.19
N ASP A 94 8.04 -9.94 -6.25
CA ASP A 94 8.26 -10.53 -7.58
C ASP A 94 9.70 -10.27 -8.06
N PHE A 95 10.21 -9.05 -7.85
CA PHE A 95 11.57 -8.70 -8.20
C PHE A 95 12.59 -9.52 -7.40
N LEU A 96 12.48 -9.54 -6.07
CA LEU A 96 13.47 -10.24 -5.22
C LEU A 96 13.43 -11.75 -5.41
N TYR A 97 12.27 -12.36 -5.60
CA TYR A 97 12.19 -13.78 -6.00
C TYR A 97 12.91 -14.03 -7.32
N SER A 98 12.78 -13.14 -8.32
CA SER A 98 13.49 -13.26 -9.58
C SER A 98 15.02 -13.13 -9.44
N GLN A 99 15.49 -12.49 -8.37
CA GLN A 99 16.91 -12.34 -8.03
C GLN A 99 17.43 -13.42 -7.08
N GLY A 100 16.65 -14.47 -6.81
CA GLY A 100 17.04 -15.61 -5.98
C GLY A 100 16.99 -15.33 -4.48
N PHE A 101 16.26 -14.34 -4.02
CA PHE A 101 16.06 -14.10 -2.59
C PHE A 101 15.03 -15.04 -1.99
N THR A 102 15.24 -15.39 -0.72
CA THR A 102 14.30 -16.14 0.12
C THR A 102 13.51 -15.19 1.02
N GLU A 103 12.18 -15.25 1.00
CA GLU A 103 11.35 -14.50 1.95
C GLU A 103 11.42 -15.16 3.33
N ILE A 104 11.73 -14.37 4.35
CA ILE A 104 11.76 -14.80 5.75
C ILE A 104 10.68 -14.09 6.55
N HIS A 105 10.27 -14.66 7.66
CA HIS A 105 9.29 -14.11 8.60
C HIS A 105 9.87 -14.11 10.00
N THR A 106 10.03 -12.92 10.57
CA THR A 106 10.77 -12.74 11.81
C THR A 106 9.89 -12.26 12.97
N PRO A 107 10.23 -12.62 14.24
CA PRO A 107 9.53 -12.11 15.40
C PRO A 107 9.59 -10.59 15.50
N LYS A 108 8.50 -9.96 15.95
CA LYS A 108 8.41 -8.49 16.15
C LYS A 108 8.48 -8.09 17.62
N ILE A 109 8.41 -9.03 18.53
CA ILE A 109 8.65 -8.82 19.96
C ILE A 109 9.98 -9.48 20.31
N GLY A 110 10.89 -8.73 20.91
CA GLY A 110 12.21 -9.22 21.30
C GLY A 110 12.69 -8.62 22.61
N ALA A 111 13.71 -9.23 23.21
CA ALA A 111 14.30 -8.74 24.46
C ALA A 111 15.08 -7.42 24.25
N LYS A 112 15.66 -7.24 23.05
CA LYS A 112 16.45 -6.08 22.66
C LYS A 112 16.19 -5.74 21.19
N SER A 113 16.43 -4.50 20.79
CA SER A 113 16.51 -4.12 19.38
C SER A 113 17.93 -4.32 18.88
N ALA A 114 18.08 -4.73 17.63
CA ALA A 114 19.37 -4.87 16.95
C ALA A 114 19.87 -3.53 16.37
N GLU A 115 18.98 -2.56 16.21
CA GLU A 115 19.35 -1.22 15.76
C GLU A 115 19.55 -0.28 16.95
N GLY A 116 20.66 0.47 16.94
CA GLY A 116 20.95 1.49 17.92
C GLY A 116 20.30 2.83 17.58
N GLY A 117 19.99 3.64 18.58
CA GLY A 117 19.73 5.07 18.43
C GLY A 117 18.30 5.53 18.25
N ALA A 118 17.35 4.69 17.90
CA ALA A 118 15.96 5.11 17.80
C ALA A 118 15.17 4.81 19.09
N ASN A 119 14.10 5.60 19.33
CA ASN A 119 13.19 5.37 20.44
C ASN A 119 12.44 4.06 20.24
N LEU A 120 12.39 3.23 21.29
CA LEU A 120 11.76 1.91 21.27
C LEU A 120 10.42 1.94 22.00
N PHE A 121 9.44 1.26 21.43
CA PHE A 121 8.27 0.86 22.20
C PHE A 121 8.66 -0.27 23.15
N ARG A 122 8.56 0.00 24.45
CA ARG A 122 8.83 -0.96 25.53
C ARG A 122 7.52 -1.52 26.04
N LEU A 123 7.50 -2.82 26.31
CA LEU A 123 6.33 -3.51 26.83
C LEU A 123 6.75 -4.55 27.88
N GLU A 124 5.83 -4.95 28.71
CA GLU A 124 5.96 -6.11 29.58
C GLU A 124 5.44 -7.35 28.88
N TYR A 125 6.26 -8.38 28.81
CA TYR A 125 5.93 -9.65 28.17
C TYR A 125 6.16 -10.79 29.15
N PHE A 126 5.08 -11.33 29.74
CA PHE A 126 5.13 -12.38 30.77
C PHE A 126 6.15 -12.08 31.87
N HIS A 127 6.01 -10.90 32.52
CA HIS A 127 6.90 -10.42 33.60
C HIS A 127 8.36 -10.18 33.20
N ARG A 128 8.64 -10.06 31.92
CA ARG A 128 9.96 -9.69 31.38
C ARG A 128 9.84 -8.45 30.50
N PRO A 129 10.84 -7.57 30.54
CA PRO A 129 10.85 -6.44 29.60
C PRO A 129 11.06 -6.91 28.17
N ALA A 130 10.30 -6.36 27.25
CA ALA A 130 10.44 -6.58 25.83
C ALA A 130 10.33 -5.29 25.04
N VAL A 131 10.66 -5.34 23.76
CA VAL A 131 10.56 -4.21 22.83
C VAL A 131 9.93 -4.65 21.53
N LEU A 132 9.25 -3.72 20.84
CA LEU A 132 8.84 -3.92 19.46
C LEU A 132 10.04 -3.65 18.54
N GLN A 133 10.21 -4.52 17.54
CA GLN A 133 11.36 -4.46 16.62
C GLN A 133 11.20 -3.30 15.62
N GLN A 134 12.28 -2.57 15.41
CA GLN A 134 12.37 -1.46 14.46
C GLN A 134 12.71 -1.92 13.04
N SER A 135 13.31 -3.08 12.92
CA SER A 135 13.65 -3.78 11.69
C SER A 135 13.96 -5.25 11.99
N PRO A 136 13.94 -6.14 10.99
CA PRO A 136 14.36 -7.51 11.15
C PRO A 136 15.89 -7.68 11.18
N GLN A 137 16.69 -6.66 11.46
CA GLN A 137 18.13 -6.61 11.25
C GLN A 137 18.89 -7.82 11.82
N PHE A 138 18.62 -8.16 13.08
CA PHE A 138 19.27 -9.33 13.71
C PHE A 138 19.01 -10.64 12.95
N TYR A 139 17.77 -10.83 12.54
CA TYR A 139 17.38 -12.06 11.83
C TYR A 139 17.82 -12.06 10.37
N LYS A 140 17.78 -10.90 9.67
CA LYS A 140 18.29 -10.79 8.31
C LYS A 140 19.78 -11.20 8.25
N GLN A 141 20.61 -10.65 9.13
CA GLN A 141 22.03 -10.97 9.20
C GLN A 141 22.26 -12.45 9.46
N MET A 142 21.51 -13.04 10.39
CA MET A 142 21.62 -14.47 10.70
C MET A 142 21.22 -15.32 9.48
N MET A 143 20.13 -14.96 8.82
CA MET A 143 19.58 -15.76 7.73
C MET A 143 20.35 -15.62 6.42
N VAL A 144 21.11 -14.54 6.21
CA VAL A 144 22.06 -14.43 5.10
C VAL A 144 23.14 -15.50 5.20
N GLY A 145 23.56 -15.88 6.40
CA GLY A 145 24.48 -17.00 6.60
C GLY A 145 23.88 -18.38 6.25
N VAL A 146 22.59 -18.46 5.96
CA VAL A 146 21.87 -19.69 5.61
C VAL A 146 21.43 -19.69 4.14
N PHE A 147 20.95 -18.55 3.62
CA PHE A 147 20.32 -18.45 2.30
C PHE A 147 21.02 -17.47 1.35
N ASP A 148 22.13 -16.85 1.77
CA ASP A 148 22.90 -15.83 1.03
C ASP A 148 22.14 -14.55 0.73
N ARG A 149 20.84 -14.63 0.39
CA ARG A 149 19.96 -13.53 0.03
C ARG A 149 18.59 -13.71 0.65
N VAL A 150 18.18 -12.76 1.48
CA VAL A 150 16.89 -12.83 2.18
C VAL A 150 16.15 -11.49 2.13
N PHE A 151 14.85 -11.55 2.25
CA PHE A 151 14.01 -10.36 2.39
C PHE A 151 12.81 -10.61 3.30
N GLU A 152 12.23 -9.55 3.80
CA GLU A 152 10.99 -9.57 4.57
C GLU A 152 10.10 -8.38 4.21
N THR A 153 8.81 -8.64 4.13
CA THR A 153 7.76 -7.60 4.10
C THR A 153 6.93 -7.74 5.35
N ALA A 154 7.11 -6.84 6.32
CA ALA A 154 6.47 -6.97 7.63
C ALA A 154 6.33 -5.63 8.36
N PRO A 155 5.43 -5.53 9.37
CA PRO A 155 5.33 -4.35 10.20
C PRO A 155 6.61 -4.15 11.03
N VAL A 156 7.01 -2.89 11.16
CA VAL A 156 8.09 -2.44 12.03
C VAL A 156 7.62 -1.24 12.85
N PHE A 157 8.29 -0.99 13.99
CA PHE A 157 7.81 -0.07 15.01
C PHE A 157 8.91 0.90 15.42
N ARG A 158 8.63 2.17 15.31
CA ARG A 158 9.55 3.23 15.73
C ARG A 158 8.82 4.21 16.64
N ALA A 159 9.23 4.39 17.88
CA ALA A 159 8.62 5.32 18.84
C ALA A 159 9.05 6.77 18.54
N GLU A 160 8.80 7.23 17.32
CA GLU A 160 9.11 8.58 16.88
C GLU A 160 8.23 9.60 17.61
N LYS A 161 8.86 10.63 18.15
CA LYS A 161 8.15 11.70 18.86
C LYS A 161 7.58 12.78 17.93
N HIS A 162 7.90 12.69 16.64
CA HIS A 162 7.47 13.67 15.64
C HIS A 162 6.12 13.29 15.03
N ASN A 163 5.19 14.24 15.01
CA ASN A 163 3.90 14.07 14.35
C ASN A 163 3.91 14.77 12.99
N THR A 164 4.48 14.13 12.00
CA THR A 164 4.50 14.62 10.62
C THR A 164 4.02 13.55 9.66
N LYS A 165 3.68 13.94 8.44
CA LYS A 165 3.26 12.99 7.38
C LYS A 165 4.31 11.94 6.99
N ARG A 166 5.58 12.16 7.39
CA ARG A 166 6.72 11.29 7.09
C ARG A 166 7.17 10.41 8.25
N HIS A 167 6.65 10.64 9.46
CA HIS A 167 7.01 9.90 10.67
C HIS A 167 5.81 9.07 11.10
N LEU A 168 5.92 7.77 10.91
CA LEU A 168 4.94 6.79 11.33
C LEU A 168 5.54 5.92 12.43
N ASN A 169 4.75 5.64 13.45
CA ASN A 169 5.17 4.79 14.57
C ASN A 169 5.08 3.29 14.23
N GLU A 170 4.24 2.96 13.25
CA GLU A 170 4.11 1.61 12.69
C GLU A 170 3.95 1.73 11.18
N TYR A 171 4.71 0.94 10.42
CA TYR A 171 4.56 0.87 8.97
C TYR A 171 5.05 -0.49 8.45
N THR A 172 4.62 -0.86 7.25
CA THR A 172 5.13 -2.04 6.56
C THR A 172 6.48 -1.71 5.94
N SER A 173 7.52 -2.36 6.42
CA SER A 173 8.87 -2.26 5.87
C SER A 173 9.06 -3.25 4.72
N LEU A 174 9.85 -2.84 3.75
CA LEU A 174 10.36 -3.64 2.65
C LEU A 174 11.87 -3.78 2.88
N ASP A 175 12.28 -4.87 3.47
CA ASP A 175 13.66 -5.11 3.90
C ASP A 175 14.30 -6.22 3.09
N PHE A 176 15.53 -6.04 2.64
CA PHE A 176 16.34 -7.13 2.11
C PHE A 176 17.76 -7.09 2.66
N GLU A 177 18.44 -8.22 2.61
CA GLU A 177 19.84 -8.39 3.01
C GLU A 177 20.49 -9.38 2.06
N MET A 178 21.74 -9.13 1.67
CA MET A 178 22.49 -10.04 0.80
C MET A 178 23.96 -10.10 1.19
N GLY A 179 24.50 -11.28 1.11
CA GLY A 179 25.92 -11.57 1.26
C GLY A 179 26.64 -11.61 -0.07
N TYR A 180 27.96 -11.86 -0.02
CA TYR A 180 28.83 -11.98 -1.20
C TYR A 180 28.78 -10.78 -2.11
N ILE A 181 28.87 -9.58 -1.51
CA ILE A 181 28.94 -8.30 -2.20
C ILE A 181 30.38 -7.78 -2.22
N ASP A 182 30.78 -7.13 -3.30
CA ASP A 182 32.07 -6.46 -3.40
C ASP A 182 32.05 -5.06 -2.78
N GLY A 183 30.88 -4.40 -2.83
CA GLY A 183 30.70 -3.08 -2.27
C GLY A 183 29.23 -2.67 -2.13
N PHE A 184 28.99 -1.46 -1.66
CA PHE A 184 27.65 -0.92 -1.53
C PHE A 184 26.97 -0.67 -2.88
N GLU A 185 27.73 -0.62 -3.96
CA GLU A 185 27.25 -0.49 -5.33
C GLU A 185 26.34 -1.65 -5.73
N ASP A 186 26.60 -2.84 -5.22
CA ASP A 186 25.75 -4.02 -5.45
C ASP A 186 24.36 -3.83 -4.84
N ILE A 187 24.30 -3.23 -3.65
CA ILE A 187 23.02 -2.88 -2.99
C ILE A 187 22.30 -1.79 -3.78
N MET A 188 23.01 -0.76 -4.25
CA MET A 188 22.44 0.30 -5.06
C MET A 188 21.87 -0.23 -6.39
N ALA A 189 22.58 -1.17 -7.03
CA ALA A 189 22.11 -1.82 -8.24
C ALA A 189 20.83 -2.62 -7.99
N MET A 190 20.76 -3.34 -6.88
CA MET A 190 19.58 -4.11 -6.47
C MET A 190 18.39 -3.19 -6.20
N GLU A 191 18.59 -2.10 -5.45
CA GLU A 191 17.54 -1.12 -5.17
C GLU A 191 17.05 -0.43 -6.46
N THR A 192 17.97 -0.06 -7.34
CA THR A 192 17.64 0.53 -8.65
C THR A 192 16.79 -0.43 -9.48
N GLY A 193 17.20 -1.69 -9.58
CA GLY A 193 16.44 -2.73 -10.30
C GLY A 193 15.05 -2.93 -9.73
N PHE A 194 14.92 -2.98 -8.41
CA PHE A 194 13.63 -3.05 -7.74
C PHE A 194 12.73 -1.86 -8.10
N LEU A 195 13.24 -0.63 -7.99
CA LEU A 195 12.46 0.57 -8.28
C LEU A 195 11.99 0.61 -9.74
N GLN A 196 12.87 0.24 -10.68
CA GLN A 196 12.53 0.15 -12.10
C GLN A 196 11.44 -0.90 -12.37
N TYR A 197 11.59 -2.08 -11.81
CA TYR A 197 10.62 -3.16 -11.92
C TYR A 197 9.26 -2.77 -11.34
N MET A 198 9.24 -2.24 -10.12
CA MET A 198 8.03 -1.81 -9.43
C MET A 198 7.28 -0.71 -10.20
N ILE A 199 8.00 0.31 -10.70
CA ILE A 199 7.39 1.39 -11.48
C ILE A 199 6.80 0.86 -12.79
N ALA A 200 7.49 -0.06 -13.48
CA ALA A 200 6.98 -0.71 -14.68
C ALA A 200 5.71 -1.53 -14.40
N LEU A 201 5.71 -2.31 -13.31
CA LEU A 201 4.55 -3.08 -12.86
C LEU A 201 3.35 -2.17 -12.56
N LEU A 202 3.57 -1.08 -11.81
CA LEU A 202 2.51 -0.14 -11.46
C LEU A 202 1.92 0.55 -12.69
N LYS A 203 2.74 0.95 -13.65
CA LYS A 203 2.28 1.54 -14.93
C LYS A 203 1.45 0.55 -15.75
N LYS A 204 1.78 -0.73 -15.72
CA LYS A 204 1.12 -1.78 -16.48
C LYS A 204 -0.17 -2.27 -15.83
N ASP A 205 -0.06 -2.73 -14.59
CA ASP A 205 -1.13 -3.49 -13.92
C ASP A 205 -2.04 -2.62 -13.04
N TYR A 206 -1.62 -1.38 -12.69
CA TYR A 206 -2.34 -0.46 -11.81
C TYR A 206 -2.58 0.92 -12.44
N ALA A 207 -2.62 0.97 -13.78
CA ALA A 207 -2.81 2.22 -14.53
C ALA A 207 -4.10 2.95 -14.16
N GLU A 208 -5.18 2.21 -13.91
CA GLU A 208 -6.47 2.77 -13.54
C GLU A 208 -6.43 3.41 -12.14
N GLU A 209 -5.79 2.77 -11.18
CA GLU A 209 -5.61 3.30 -9.82
C GLU A 209 -4.76 4.57 -9.83
N LEU A 210 -3.70 4.60 -10.63
CA LEU A 210 -2.87 5.81 -10.82
C LEU A 210 -3.70 6.95 -11.40
N ARG A 211 -4.53 6.67 -12.42
CA ARG A 211 -5.46 7.63 -13.02
C ARG A 211 -6.48 8.14 -12.00
N LEU A 212 -7.08 7.24 -11.22
CA LEU A 212 -8.04 7.59 -10.16
C LEU A 212 -7.42 8.49 -9.08
N LEU A 213 -6.16 8.28 -8.75
CA LEU A 213 -5.44 9.08 -7.76
C LEU A 213 -4.90 10.40 -8.35
N GLY A 214 -4.79 10.50 -9.67
CA GLY A 214 -4.15 11.63 -10.35
C GLY A 214 -2.65 11.69 -10.05
N VAL A 215 -1.98 10.53 -9.95
CA VAL A 215 -0.56 10.41 -9.61
C VAL A 215 0.25 10.14 -10.87
N THR A 216 1.29 10.93 -11.07
CA THR A 216 2.35 10.65 -12.05
C THR A 216 3.52 10.01 -11.34
N LEU A 217 3.92 8.82 -11.77
CA LEU A 217 5.08 8.12 -11.19
C LEU A 217 6.38 8.77 -11.65
N PRO A 218 7.42 8.80 -10.80
CA PRO A 218 8.72 9.34 -11.17
C PRO A 218 9.36 8.53 -12.31
N ASN A 219 10.24 9.19 -13.07
CA ASN A 219 11.14 8.49 -13.98
C ASN A 219 12.30 7.90 -13.19
N VAL A 220 12.50 6.60 -13.30
CA VAL A 220 13.55 5.82 -12.62
C VAL A 220 14.53 5.16 -13.61
N ASP A 221 14.53 5.57 -14.87
CA ASP A 221 15.45 5.04 -15.89
C ASP A 221 16.91 5.32 -15.49
N LYS A 222 17.13 6.47 -14.90
CA LYS A 222 18.43 6.86 -14.35
C LYS A 222 18.26 7.48 -12.96
N ILE A 223 18.68 6.75 -11.94
CA ILE A 223 18.69 7.23 -10.55
C ILE A 223 20.06 7.88 -10.29
N PRO A 224 20.14 9.16 -9.93
CA PRO A 224 21.40 9.84 -9.69
C PRO A 224 22.08 9.30 -8.42
N THR A 225 23.39 9.07 -8.52
CA THR A 225 24.22 8.75 -7.36
C THR A 225 24.87 10.03 -6.82
N VAL A 226 24.64 10.33 -5.55
CA VAL A 226 25.15 11.53 -4.89
C VAL A 226 25.92 11.13 -3.64
N ARG A 227 27.11 11.70 -3.45
CA ARG A 227 27.86 11.50 -2.20
C ARG A 227 27.15 12.20 -1.04
N PHE A 228 27.06 11.54 0.11
CA PHE A 228 26.38 12.06 1.29
C PHE A 228 26.85 13.47 1.71
N CYS A 229 28.16 13.75 1.62
CA CYS A 229 28.72 15.08 1.93
C CYS A 229 28.19 16.19 1.01
N LEU A 230 27.72 15.88 -0.19
CA LEU A 230 27.18 16.87 -1.12
C LEU A 230 25.68 17.17 -0.88
N LEU A 231 24.98 16.33 -0.11
CA LEU A 231 23.57 16.56 0.21
C LEU A 231 23.34 17.81 1.07
N TYR A 232 24.33 18.22 1.85
CA TYR A 232 24.27 19.44 2.67
C TYR A 232 24.54 20.73 1.90
N THR A 233 25.09 20.62 0.69
CA THR A 233 25.49 21.78 -0.13
C THR A 233 24.61 21.96 -1.36
N SER A 234 23.77 20.96 -1.68
CA SER A 234 22.81 21.03 -2.78
C SER A 234 21.49 21.58 -2.29
N PRO A 235 20.86 22.55 -3.01
CA PRO A 235 19.49 22.93 -2.70
C PRO A 235 18.58 21.69 -2.81
N SER A 236 17.69 21.55 -1.83
CA SER A 236 16.68 20.47 -1.86
C SER A 236 15.85 20.59 -3.14
N PRO A 237 15.59 19.51 -3.88
CA PRO A 237 14.76 19.53 -5.08
C PRO A 237 13.32 19.92 -4.78
#